data_e8a4128cc5feea2fd1eba14ded7be72d
#
_entry.id   e8a4128cc5feea2fd1eba14ded7be72d
#
_cell.length_a   1.000
_cell.length_b   1.000
_cell.length_c   1.000
_cell.angle_alpha   90.00
_cell.angle_beta   90.00
_cell.angle_gamma   90.00
#
_symmetry.space_group_name_H-M   'P 1'
#
loop_
_entity.id
_entity.type
_entity.pdbx_description
1 polymer ?
#
loop_
_entity_poly.entity_id
_entity_poly.type
_entity_poly.pdbx_seq_one_letter_code
_entity_poly.pdbx_strand_id
1 'polypeptide(L)'
;TVYLSNKDKKTLKKFAKKHFKKGWSDMQKAQYTLEWINEKVDYVKGAKFNKIAGLSYVDAIFNKKAGQCLQYNGAYAMMLTYLGYEARIVQGWRGTPKKKWSHYWCEIKIDGKWYLMETGNYKDSGDWSYFCATYRNAGGYMLNGKVAK
;
A
#
# COMPACT_ATOMS: atom_id res chain seq x y z
N THR A 1 -6.14 -8.32 -10.15
CA THR A 1 -5.14 -9.26 -9.64
C THR A 1 -3.74 -8.69 -9.81
N VAL A 2 -2.94 -8.77 -8.78
CA VAL A 2 -1.58 -8.24 -8.78
C VAL A 2 -0.61 -9.33 -9.19
N TYR A 3 0.24 -9.03 -10.19
CA TYR A 3 1.25 -9.98 -10.65
C TYR A 3 2.56 -9.80 -9.88
N LEU A 4 3.08 -10.91 -9.35
CA LEU A 4 4.37 -10.96 -8.67
C LEU A 4 5.42 -11.61 -9.57
N SER A 5 6.43 -10.83 -9.96
CA SER A 5 7.59 -11.38 -10.66
C SER A 5 8.43 -12.24 -9.72
N ASN A 6 9.25 -13.12 -10.28
CA ASN A 6 10.17 -13.93 -9.47
C ASN A 6 11.16 -13.06 -8.69
N LYS A 7 11.62 -11.97 -9.29
CA LYS A 7 12.51 -11.01 -8.64
C LYS A 7 11.83 -10.38 -7.41
N ASP A 8 10.58 -9.93 -7.55
CA ASP A 8 9.83 -9.33 -6.46
C ASP A 8 9.53 -10.35 -5.35
N LYS A 9 9.20 -11.59 -5.71
CA LYS A 9 9.02 -12.67 -4.73
C LYS A 9 10.27 -12.89 -3.88
N LYS A 10 11.45 -12.84 -4.49
CA LYS A 10 12.72 -12.97 -3.76
C LYS A 10 12.93 -11.83 -2.77
N THR A 11 12.63 -10.61 -3.19
CA THR A 11 12.73 -9.44 -2.31
C THR A 11 11.78 -9.57 -1.12
N LEU A 12 10.52 -9.94 -1.37
CA LEU A 12 9.52 -10.12 -0.30
C LEU A 12 9.88 -11.28 0.63
N LYS A 13 10.38 -12.38 0.08
CA LYS A 13 10.85 -13.52 0.88
C LYS A 13 11.99 -13.12 1.80
N LYS A 14 12.94 -12.35 1.30
CA LYS A 14 14.07 -11.84 2.08
C LYS A 14 13.60 -10.92 3.20
N PHE A 15 12.65 -10.03 2.89
CA PHE A 15 12.03 -9.16 3.89
C PHE A 15 11.33 -9.97 4.98
N ALA A 16 10.52 -10.95 4.59
CA ALA A 16 9.79 -11.83 5.50
C ALA A 16 10.73 -12.56 6.45
N LYS A 17 11.80 -13.14 5.90
CA LYS A 17 12.79 -13.88 6.67
C LYS A 17 13.51 -13.00 7.69
N LYS A 18 13.77 -11.74 7.35
CA LYS A 18 14.44 -10.78 8.22
C LYS A 18 13.53 -10.23 9.32
N HIS A 19 12.26 -10.00 9.02
CA HIS A 19 11.38 -9.21 9.88
C HIS A 19 10.27 -9.99 10.58
N PHE A 20 9.69 -11.00 9.93
CA PHE A 20 8.56 -11.71 10.51
C PHE A 20 9.01 -12.72 11.57
N LYS A 21 8.32 -12.73 12.69
CA LYS A 21 8.61 -13.68 13.76
C LYS A 21 7.88 -15.00 13.52
N LYS A 22 8.54 -16.09 13.93
CA LYS A 22 7.94 -17.42 13.88
C LYS A 22 6.62 -17.44 14.67
N GLY A 23 5.60 -18.05 14.09
CA GLY A 23 4.29 -18.15 14.72
C GLY A 23 3.35 -16.99 14.48
N TRP A 24 3.79 -15.93 13.81
CA TRP A 24 2.89 -14.84 13.44
C TRP A 24 1.85 -15.32 12.43
N SER A 25 0.61 -14.87 12.60
CA SER A 25 -0.43 -15.04 11.60
C SER A 25 -0.13 -14.17 10.36
N ASP A 26 -0.75 -14.51 9.24
CA ASP A 26 -0.61 -13.69 8.04
C ASP A 26 -1.09 -12.26 8.26
N MET A 27 -2.15 -12.09 9.05
CA MET A 27 -2.66 -10.76 9.38
C MET A 27 -1.67 -9.95 10.23
N GLN A 28 -0.97 -10.58 11.16
CA GLN A 28 0.11 -9.93 11.93
C GLN A 28 1.26 -9.50 11.02
N LYS A 29 1.61 -10.33 10.05
CA LYS A 29 2.64 -10.00 9.04
C LYS A 29 2.20 -8.82 8.18
N ALA A 30 0.93 -8.79 7.77
CA ALA A 30 0.35 -7.69 7.00
C ALA A 30 0.38 -6.38 7.78
N GLN A 31 -0.01 -6.41 9.06
CA GLN A 31 0.01 -5.22 9.91
C GLN A 31 1.43 -4.71 10.16
N TYR A 32 2.37 -5.61 10.44
CA TYR A 32 3.78 -5.24 10.59
C TYR A 32 4.31 -4.55 9.33
N THR A 33 4.01 -5.10 8.16
CA THR A 33 4.48 -4.54 6.90
C THR A 33 3.93 -3.13 6.66
N LEU A 34 2.65 -2.90 6.94
CA LEU A 34 2.04 -1.57 6.84
C LEU A 34 2.77 -0.56 7.75
N GLU A 35 2.98 -0.92 8.99
CA GLU A 35 3.68 -0.07 9.96
C GLU A 35 5.13 0.18 9.56
N TRP A 36 5.82 -0.85 9.05
CA TRP A 36 7.19 -0.72 8.56
C TRP A 36 7.28 0.25 7.38
N ILE A 37 6.38 0.14 6.41
CA ILE A 37 6.33 1.06 5.26
C ILE A 37 6.11 2.49 5.75
N ASN A 38 5.15 2.70 6.65
CA ASN A 38 4.85 4.03 7.17
C ASN A 38 6.04 4.65 7.90
N GLU A 39 6.82 3.84 8.61
CA GLU A 39 7.95 4.33 9.40
C GLU A 39 9.22 4.51 8.57
N LYS A 40 9.51 3.57 7.66
CA LYS A 40 10.82 3.48 7.00
C LYS A 40 10.89 4.07 5.60
N VAL A 41 9.76 4.26 4.94
CA VAL A 41 9.73 4.69 3.54
C VAL A 41 9.46 6.19 3.47
N ASP A 42 10.20 6.87 2.58
CA ASP A 42 10.06 8.31 2.37
C ASP A 42 9.18 8.60 1.15
N TYR A 43 8.26 9.53 1.30
CA TYR A 43 7.51 10.08 0.17
C TYR A 43 8.41 11.06 -0.57
N VAL A 44 8.67 10.81 -1.85
CA VAL A 44 9.64 11.58 -2.63
C VAL A 44 9.01 12.22 -3.85
N LYS A 45 9.59 13.36 -4.28
CA LYS A 45 9.16 14.15 -5.44
C LYS A 45 10.36 14.54 -6.27
N GLY A 46 10.12 14.98 -7.51
CA GLY A 46 11.16 15.53 -8.39
C GLY A 46 12.28 14.54 -8.67
N ALA A 47 13.53 15.00 -8.56
CA ALA A 47 14.70 14.19 -8.88
C ALA A 47 14.80 12.91 -8.06
N LYS A 48 14.39 12.93 -6.80
CA LYS A 48 14.39 11.74 -5.94
C LYS A 48 13.36 10.70 -6.42
N PHE A 49 12.20 11.16 -6.87
CA PHE A 49 11.21 10.28 -7.48
C PHE A 49 11.69 9.71 -8.81
N ASN A 50 12.33 10.52 -9.64
CA ASN A 50 12.83 10.07 -10.94
C ASN A 50 13.82 8.91 -10.81
N LYS A 51 14.56 8.82 -9.72
CA LYS A 51 15.50 7.72 -9.46
C LYS A 51 14.82 6.38 -9.23
N ILE A 52 13.56 6.38 -8.79
CA ILE A 52 12.84 5.14 -8.46
C ILE A 52 11.65 4.87 -9.41
N ALA A 53 11.30 5.79 -10.27
CA ALA A 53 10.10 5.71 -11.10
C ALA A 53 10.10 4.52 -12.06
N GLY A 54 11.27 4.07 -12.53
CA GLY A 54 11.40 2.91 -13.41
C GLY A 54 11.53 1.56 -12.70
N LEU A 55 11.53 1.55 -11.38
CA LEU A 55 11.65 0.32 -10.59
C LEU A 55 10.28 -0.32 -10.36
N SER A 56 10.26 -1.63 -10.08
CA SER A 56 9.03 -2.25 -9.58
C SER A 56 8.62 -1.60 -8.25
N TYR A 57 7.34 -1.67 -7.91
CA TYR A 57 6.87 -1.13 -6.64
C TYR A 57 7.59 -1.77 -5.45
N VAL A 58 7.78 -3.09 -5.51
CA VAL A 58 8.48 -3.84 -4.47
C VAL A 58 9.93 -3.36 -4.33
N ASP A 59 10.64 -3.18 -5.44
CA ASP A 59 12.03 -2.70 -5.40
C ASP A 59 12.12 -1.28 -4.84
N ALA A 60 11.25 -0.38 -5.29
CA ALA A 60 11.22 1.01 -4.81
C ALA A 60 10.99 1.07 -3.29
N ILE A 61 10.01 0.33 -2.78
CA ILE A 61 9.59 0.43 -1.38
C ILE A 61 10.47 -0.38 -0.46
N PHE A 62 10.72 -1.66 -0.77
CA PHE A 62 11.43 -2.54 0.15
C PHE A 62 12.95 -2.41 0.07
N ASN A 63 13.50 -2.02 -1.08
CA ASN A 63 14.94 -1.86 -1.25
C ASN A 63 15.38 -0.39 -1.19
N LYS A 64 14.71 0.50 -1.92
CA LYS A 64 15.09 1.92 -1.99
C LYS A 64 14.41 2.77 -0.93
N LYS A 65 13.34 2.28 -0.32
CA LYS A 65 12.58 2.97 0.74
C LYS A 65 12.11 4.36 0.31
N ALA A 66 11.62 4.44 -0.92
CA ALA A 66 11.16 5.71 -1.51
C ALA A 66 10.04 5.46 -2.52
N GLY A 67 9.06 6.35 -2.57
CA GLY A 67 7.97 6.28 -3.53
C GLY A 67 6.91 7.33 -3.31
N GLN A 68 5.84 7.22 -4.08
CA GLN A 68 4.60 7.98 -3.92
C GLN A 68 3.47 7.00 -3.65
N CYS A 69 2.23 7.48 -3.59
CA CYS A 69 1.09 6.65 -3.18
C CYS A 69 0.96 5.34 -4.00
N LEU A 70 1.25 5.38 -5.30
CA LEU A 70 1.20 4.19 -6.15
C LEU A 70 2.27 3.16 -5.75
N GLN A 71 3.51 3.60 -5.52
CA GLN A 71 4.58 2.70 -5.07
C GLN A 71 4.26 2.13 -3.69
N TYR A 72 3.87 2.98 -2.75
CA TYR A 72 3.50 2.58 -1.39
C TYR A 72 2.44 1.49 -1.38
N ASN A 73 1.31 1.77 -2.01
CA ASN A 73 0.16 0.86 -1.97
C ASN A 73 0.28 -0.28 -2.95
N GLY A 74 0.99 -0.07 -4.06
CA GLY A 74 1.34 -1.13 -4.99
C GLY A 74 2.23 -2.19 -4.36
N ALA A 75 3.30 -1.77 -3.68
CA ALA A 75 4.19 -2.69 -2.97
C ALA A 75 3.45 -3.42 -1.84
N TYR A 76 2.56 -2.72 -1.15
CA TYR A 76 1.79 -3.35 -0.08
C TYR A 76 0.82 -4.40 -0.64
N ALA A 77 0.14 -4.10 -1.74
CA ALA A 77 -0.71 -5.09 -2.42
C ALA A 77 0.09 -6.33 -2.85
N MET A 78 1.34 -6.13 -3.28
CA MET A 78 2.26 -7.23 -3.62
C MET A 78 2.58 -8.10 -2.39
N MET A 79 2.86 -7.47 -1.24
CA MET A 79 3.11 -8.22 -0.01
C MET A 79 1.87 -9.00 0.43
N LEU A 80 0.69 -8.39 0.37
CA LEU A 80 -0.56 -9.08 0.71
C LEU A 80 -0.79 -10.29 -0.20
N THR A 81 -0.53 -10.14 -1.49
CA THR A 81 -0.60 -11.23 -2.46
C THR A 81 0.42 -12.34 -2.13
N TYR A 82 1.63 -11.95 -1.77
CA TYR A 82 2.68 -12.88 -1.34
C TYR A 82 2.27 -13.68 -0.11
N LEU A 83 1.54 -13.05 0.82
CA LEU A 83 1.02 -13.69 2.01
C LEU A 83 -0.19 -14.61 1.74
N GLY A 84 -0.71 -14.62 0.52
CA GLY A 84 -1.81 -15.49 0.12
C GLY A 84 -3.18 -14.83 0.08
N TYR A 85 -3.26 -13.51 0.31
CA TYR A 85 -4.51 -12.79 0.21
C TYR A 85 -4.81 -12.36 -1.23
N GLU A 86 -6.09 -12.23 -1.54
CA GLU A 86 -6.51 -11.52 -2.73
C GLU A 86 -6.46 -10.01 -2.43
N ALA A 87 -5.66 -9.29 -3.18
CA ALA A 87 -5.45 -7.85 -3.00
C ALA A 87 -5.44 -7.14 -4.34
N ARG A 88 -5.74 -5.86 -4.35
CA ARG A 88 -5.73 -5.05 -5.56
C ARG A 88 -5.32 -3.62 -5.28
N ILE A 89 -4.74 -2.97 -6.30
CA ILE A 89 -4.46 -1.55 -6.30
C ILE A 89 -5.69 -0.84 -6.84
N VAL A 90 -6.11 0.21 -6.16
CA VAL A 90 -7.27 1.00 -6.56
C VAL A 90 -6.83 2.40 -6.93
N GLN A 91 -7.29 2.89 -8.08
CA GLN A 91 -7.11 4.27 -8.50
C GLN A 91 -8.43 5.02 -8.29
N GLY A 92 -8.36 6.17 -7.68
CA GLY A 92 -9.52 7.02 -7.46
C GLY A 92 -9.09 8.41 -7.02
N TRP A 93 -9.82 8.98 -6.11
CA TRP A 93 -9.63 10.35 -5.64
C TRP A 93 -9.74 10.41 -4.12
N ARG A 94 -9.02 11.34 -3.53
CA ARG A 94 -9.15 11.71 -2.12
C ARG A 94 -9.63 13.15 -2.02
N GLY A 95 -10.30 13.47 -0.92
CA GLY A 95 -10.80 14.81 -0.64
C GLY A 95 -12.31 14.90 -0.68
N THR A 96 -12.83 16.00 -1.22
CA THR A 96 -14.27 16.24 -1.38
C THR A 96 -14.60 16.39 -2.87
N PRO A 97 -15.87 16.26 -3.30
CA PRO A 97 -16.22 16.47 -4.71
C PRO A 97 -15.78 17.82 -5.29
N LYS A 98 -15.71 18.85 -4.45
CA LYS A 98 -15.27 20.19 -4.87
C LYS A 98 -13.77 20.38 -4.85
N LYS A 99 -13.05 19.66 -3.97
CA LYS A 99 -11.61 19.77 -3.80
C LYS A 99 -11.01 18.38 -3.63
N LYS A 100 -10.62 17.78 -4.74
CA LYS A 100 -10.13 16.42 -4.78
C LYS A 100 -8.82 16.33 -5.55
N TRP A 101 -8.07 15.26 -5.27
CA TRP A 101 -6.84 14.95 -5.99
C TRP A 101 -6.78 13.45 -6.28
N SER A 102 -6.13 13.10 -7.39
CA SER A 102 -5.92 11.71 -7.78
C SER A 102 -5.12 10.97 -6.72
N HIS A 103 -5.49 9.73 -6.44
CA HIS A 103 -4.84 8.93 -5.42
C HIS A 103 -4.92 7.44 -5.75
N TYR A 104 -3.93 6.70 -5.23
CA TYR A 104 -3.88 5.24 -5.31
C TYR A 104 -3.86 4.68 -3.90
N TRP A 105 -4.60 3.61 -3.70
CA TRP A 105 -4.62 2.87 -2.45
C TRP A 105 -4.78 1.38 -2.72
N CYS A 106 -4.99 0.58 -1.70
CA CYS A 106 -5.04 -0.86 -1.80
C CYS A 106 -6.32 -1.39 -1.15
N GLU A 107 -6.79 -2.52 -1.63
CA GLU A 107 -7.88 -3.25 -0.99
C GLU A 107 -7.49 -4.72 -0.82
N ILE A 108 -7.97 -5.32 0.26
CA ILE A 108 -7.79 -6.74 0.57
C ILE A 108 -9.16 -7.40 0.66
N LYS A 109 -9.27 -8.63 0.15
CA LYS A 109 -10.50 -9.42 0.27
C LYS A 109 -10.37 -10.41 1.41
N ILE A 110 -11.29 -10.35 2.37
CA ILE A 110 -11.37 -11.25 3.52
C ILE A 110 -12.81 -11.74 3.65
N ASP A 111 -12.99 -13.05 3.64
CA ASP A 111 -14.32 -13.68 3.74
C ASP A 111 -15.32 -13.11 2.73
N GLY A 112 -14.89 -12.93 1.50
CA GLY A 112 -15.72 -12.45 0.40
C GLY A 112 -15.98 -10.95 0.37
N LYS A 113 -15.42 -10.17 1.31
CA LYS A 113 -15.59 -8.71 1.38
C LYS A 113 -14.27 -7.98 1.16
N TRP A 114 -14.34 -6.85 0.47
CA TRP A 114 -13.20 -5.98 0.25
C TRP A 114 -13.09 -4.92 1.36
N TYR A 115 -11.88 -4.79 1.90
CA TYR A 115 -11.56 -3.79 2.92
C TYR A 115 -10.47 -2.86 2.42
N LEU A 116 -10.56 -1.61 2.84
CA LEU A 116 -9.56 -0.58 2.53
C LEU A 116 -8.28 -0.85 3.31
N MET A 117 -7.17 -0.83 2.57
CA MET A 117 -5.82 -0.86 3.11
C MET A 117 -5.06 0.31 2.51
N GLU A 118 -4.51 1.15 3.32
CA GLU A 118 -3.67 2.23 2.82
C GLU A 118 -2.42 2.37 3.65
N THR A 119 -1.25 2.31 2.99
CA THR A 119 0.02 2.70 3.59
C THR A 119 0.30 4.14 3.21
N GLY A 120 0.84 4.91 4.13
CA GLY A 120 1.25 6.28 3.86
C GLY A 120 1.19 7.12 5.11
N ASN A 121 2.36 7.48 5.59
CA ASN A 121 2.54 8.51 6.59
C ASN A 121 3.15 9.70 5.86
N TYR A 122 2.31 10.46 5.18
CA TYR A 122 2.75 11.63 4.44
C TYR A 122 2.96 12.76 5.45
N LYS A 123 4.21 12.99 5.80
CA LYS A 123 4.63 13.93 6.86
C LYS A 123 3.96 15.31 6.78
N ASP A 124 3.58 15.73 5.58
CA ASP A 124 2.97 17.04 5.36
C ASP A 124 1.43 17.05 5.40
N SER A 125 0.79 15.90 5.45
CA SER A 125 -0.67 15.78 5.34
C SER A 125 -1.32 14.92 6.42
N GLY A 126 -0.55 14.46 7.40
CA GLY A 126 -1.06 13.65 8.50
C GLY A 126 -1.05 12.15 8.19
N ASP A 127 -1.55 11.37 9.12
CA ASP A 127 -1.61 9.93 9.00
C ASP A 127 -2.82 9.52 8.16
N TRP A 128 -2.56 8.90 7.00
CA TRP A 128 -3.59 8.37 6.09
C TRP A 128 -3.57 6.86 6.03
N SER A 129 -3.07 6.24 7.06
CA SER A 129 -2.92 4.81 7.14
C SER A 129 -4.22 4.14 7.56
N TYR A 130 -4.63 3.11 6.84
CA TYR A 130 -5.84 2.35 7.17
C TYR A 130 -5.55 0.86 7.05
N PHE A 131 -5.98 0.11 8.06
CA PHE A 131 -5.82 -1.34 8.10
C PHE A 131 -7.19 -2.02 8.22
N CYS A 132 -7.59 -2.75 7.20
CA CYS A 132 -8.89 -3.45 7.14
C CYS A 132 -10.06 -2.52 7.48
N ALA A 133 -10.03 -1.31 6.93
CA ALA A 133 -11.05 -0.30 7.17
C ALA A 133 -12.20 -0.40 6.15
N THR A 134 -13.30 0.23 6.47
CA THR A 134 -14.39 0.46 5.53
C THR A 134 -14.31 1.90 5.01
N TYR A 135 -14.82 2.14 3.82
CA TYR A 135 -14.88 3.51 3.27
C TYR A 135 -15.76 4.42 4.12
N ARG A 136 -16.77 3.87 4.75
CA ARG A 136 -17.65 4.62 5.66
C ARG A 136 -16.84 5.15 6.85
N ASN A 137 -15.97 4.32 7.45
CA ASN A 137 -15.18 4.71 8.61
C ASN A 137 -13.99 5.61 8.23
N ALA A 138 -13.36 5.34 7.08
CA ALA A 138 -12.24 6.15 6.62
C ALA A 138 -12.67 7.53 6.11
N GLY A 139 -13.70 7.58 5.27
CA GLY A 139 -14.17 8.82 4.64
C GLY A 139 -13.19 9.39 3.61
N GLY A 140 -13.66 10.31 2.79
CA GLY A 140 -12.80 11.06 1.87
C GLY A 140 -12.27 10.32 0.65
N TYR A 141 -12.79 9.14 0.34
CA TYR A 141 -12.44 8.38 -0.85
C TYR A 141 -13.54 8.48 -1.90
N MET A 142 -13.15 8.56 -3.16
CA MET A 142 -14.09 8.62 -4.29
C MET A 142 -13.69 7.62 -5.36
N LEU A 143 -14.69 6.92 -5.88
CA LEU A 143 -14.59 5.96 -6.97
C LEU A 143 -15.57 6.38 -8.07
N ASN A 144 -15.11 6.42 -9.34
CA ASN A 144 -15.95 6.77 -10.47
C ASN A 144 -16.74 8.08 -10.27
N GLY A 145 -16.11 9.09 -9.66
CA GLY A 145 -16.73 10.38 -9.40
C GLY A 145 -17.71 10.41 -8.23
N LYS A 146 -17.89 9.32 -7.50
CA LYS A 146 -18.81 9.21 -6.35
C LYS A 146 -18.04 8.96 -5.07
N VAL A 147 -18.56 9.50 -3.96
CA VAL A 147 -18.01 9.23 -2.64
C VAL A 147 -18.15 7.74 -2.33
N ALA A 148 -17.05 7.09 -2.01
CA ALA A 148 -17.05 5.67 -1.61
C ALA A 148 -17.65 5.52 -0.21
N LYS A 149 -18.54 4.55 -0.08
CA LYS A 149 -19.25 4.27 1.17
C LYS A 149 -19.02 2.83 1.62
#